data_17258473bb7199cacd3eae6bd73f3b02
#
_entry.id   17258473bb7199cacd3eae6bd73f3b02
#
_cell.length_a   1.000
_cell.length_b   1.000
_cell.length_c   1.000
_cell.angle_alpha   90.00
_cell.angle_beta   90.00
_cell.angle_gamma   90.00
#
_symmetry.space_group_name_H-M   'P 1'
#
loop_
_entity.id
_entity.type
_entity.pdbx_description
1 polymer ?
#
loop_
_entity_poly.entity_id
_entity_poly.type
_entity_poly.pdbx_seq_one_letter_code
_entity_poly.pdbx_strand_id
1 'polypeptide(L)'
;MEKVLVVDDNRASRDLIRAILKTVRGHIIEASNGQQALDLIQQERPDLVLLDVDMPGLDGLTVVKRIREDTSFAGLPVVAVTAFAMDADREKCMAAGFTAYITKPVRAAGLRQQVQELLGARA
;
A
#
# COMPACT_ATOMS: atom_id res chain seq x y z
N MET A 1 3.51 -13.28 12.72
CA MET A 1 3.05 -11.88 12.83
C MET A 1 2.90 -11.31 11.43
N GLU A 2 1.80 -10.65 11.18
CA GLU A 2 1.53 -10.05 9.89
C GLU A 2 2.39 -8.82 9.68
N LYS A 3 2.84 -8.59 8.44
CA LYS A 3 3.68 -7.45 8.08
C LYS A 3 2.94 -6.54 7.13
N VAL A 4 2.93 -5.24 7.42
CA VAL A 4 2.32 -4.22 6.57
C VAL A 4 3.43 -3.28 6.09
N LEU A 5 3.59 -3.19 4.78
CA LEU A 5 4.57 -2.28 4.19
C LEU A 5 3.87 -0.97 3.82
N VAL A 6 4.40 0.13 4.33
CA VAL A 6 3.90 1.48 4.04
C VAL A 6 4.90 2.18 3.14
N VAL A 7 4.46 2.55 1.94
CA VAL A 7 5.32 3.19 0.93
C VAL A 7 4.82 4.60 0.65
N ASP A 8 5.62 5.59 0.99
CA ASP A 8 5.30 7.00 0.76
C ASP A 8 6.63 7.78 0.81
N ASP A 9 6.84 8.69 -0.11
CA ASP A 9 8.05 9.52 -0.13
C ASP A 9 8.04 10.60 0.95
N ASN A 10 6.88 10.89 1.54
CA ASN A 10 6.71 11.90 2.58
C ASN A 10 6.72 11.24 3.96
N ARG A 11 7.72 11.62 4.78
CA ARG A 11 7.86 11.05 6.11
C ARG A 11 6.66 11.33 7.01
N ALA A 12 6.09 12.53 6.93
CA ALA A 12 4.92 12.88 7.75
C ALA A 12 3.73 12.00 7.42
N SER A 13 3.53 11.68 6.13
CA SER A 13 2.48 10.74 5.71
C SER A 13 2.72 9.35 6.26
N ARG A 14 3.97 8.86 6.21
CA ARG A 14 4.30 7.54 6.78
C ARG A 14 4.06 7.51 8.28
N ASP A 15 4.47 8.57 8.99
CA ASP A 15 4.29 8.67 10.44
C ASP A 15 2.80 8.67 10.82
N LEU A 16 1.98 9.37 10.05
CA LEU A 16 0.52 9.39 10.26
C LEU A 16 -0.08 8.00 10.09
N ILE A 17 0.25 7.33 9.00
CA ILE A 17 -0.27 5.99 8.72
C ILE A 17 0.20 5.01 9.81
N ARG A 18 1.46 5.10 10.19
CA ARG A 18 2.01 4.27 11.27
C ARG A 18 1.26 4.49 12.58
N ALA A 19 0.99 5.74 12.94
CA ALA A 19 0.23 6.06 14.15
C ALA A 19 -1.18 5.49 14.10
N ILE A 20 -1.86 5.60 12.95
CA ILE A 20 -3.20 5.05 12.76
C ILE A 20 -3.18 3.53 12.93
N LEU A 21 -2.19 2.86 12.36
CA LEU A 21 -2.11 1.40 12.36
C LEU A 21 -1.52 0.82 13.66
N LYS A 22 -1.10 1.66 14.58
CA LYS A 22 -0.49 1.21 15.84
C LYS A 22 -1.38 0.23 16.61
N THR A 23 -2.68 0.40 16.52
CA THR A 23 -3.65 -0.47 17.20
C THR A 23 -4.07 -1.68 16.36
N VAL A 24 -3.64 -1.75 15.10
CA VAL A 24 -3.89 -2.89 14.23
C VAL A 24 -2.79 -3.93 14.46
N ARG A 25 -3.20 -5.18 14.51
CA ARG A 25 -2.25 -6.29 14.69
C ARG A 25 -1.30 -6.36 13.50
N GLY A 26 0.01 -6.42 13.79
CA GLY A 26 1.01 -6.56 12.74
C GLY A 26 2.28 -5.77 13.01
N HIS A 27 3.24 -5.94 12.14
CA HIS A 27 4.52 -5.24 12.16
C HIS A 27 4.59 -4.29 10.96
N ILE A 28 4.90 -3.02 11.22
CA ILE A 28 4.96 -1.99 10.18
C ILE A 28 6.38 -1.88 9.64
N ILE A 29 6.50 -1.97 8.31
CA ILE A 29 7.75 -1.76 7.58
C ILE A 29 7.54 -0.54 6.69
N GLU A 30 8.56 0.29 6.52
CA GLU A 30 8.43 1.52 5.74
C GLU A 30 9.40 1.55 4.56
N ALA A 31 8.94 2.13 3.45
CA ALA A 31 9.76 2.43 2.29
C ALA A 31 9.48 3.87 1.85
N SER A 32 10.50 4.56 1.40
CA SER A 32 10.41 5.97 0.99
C SER A 32 10.39 6.17 -0.52
N ASN A 33 10.55 5.10 -1.29
CA ASN A 33 10.48 5.15 -2.75
C ASN A 33 10.11 3.77 -3.32
N GLY A 34 9.81 3.76 -4.62
CA GLY A 34 9.34 2.55 -5.31
C GLY A 34 10.36 1.43 -5.36
N GLN A 35 11.63 1.75 -5.58
CA GLN A 35 12.68 0.72 -5.65
C GLN A 35 12.87 0.06 -4.29
N GLN A 36 12.92 0.85 -3.24
CA GLN A 36 13.01 0.31 -1.87
C GLN A 36 11.82 -0.58 -1.56
N ALA A 37 10.62 -0.17 -2.00
CA ALA A 37 9.41 -0.97 -1.81
C ALA A 37 9.53 -2.34 -2.49
N LEU A 38 9.99 -2.38 -3.74
CA LEU A 38 10.15 -3.63 -4.47
C LEU A 38 11.18 -4.55 -3.78
N ASP A 39 12.28 -3.98 -3.30
CA ASP A 39 13.30 -4.74 -2.59
C ASP A 39 12.75 -5.34 -1.29
N LEU A 40 12.01 -4.54 -0.52
CA LEU A 40 11.43 -4.99 0.74
C LEU A 40 10.32 -6.04 0.54
N ILE A 41 9.55 -5.94 -0.54
CA ILE A 41 8.55 -6.94 -0.86
C ILE A 41 9.21 -8.30 -1.09
N GLN A 42 10.32 -8.34 -1.80
CA GLN A 42 11.07 -9.57 -2.04
C GLN A 42 11.69 -10.13 -0.75
N GLN A 43 12.28 -9.25 0.07
CA GLN A 43 13.00 -9.65 1.27
C GLN A 43 12.06 -10.03 2.43
N GLU A 44 11.05 -9.23 2.67
CA GLU A 44 10.20 -9.34 3.86
C GLU A 44 8.88 -10.05 3.61
N ARG A 45 8.46 -10.15 2.37
CA ARG A 45 7.18 -10.78 1.94
C ARG A 45 6.01 -10.30 2.80
N PRO A 46 5.68 -9.01 2.74
CA PRO A 46 4.61 -8.45 3.55
C PRO A 46 3.26 -9.08 3.24
N ASP A 47 2.33 -8.96 4.16
CA ASP A 47 0.97 -9.46 4.01
C ASP A 47 0.04 -8.43 3.41
N LEU A 48 0.45 -7.16 3.41
CA LEU A 48 -0.31 -6.06 2.84
C LEU A 48 0.63 -4.91 2.52
N VAL A 49 0.36 -4.19 1.43
CA VAL A 49 1.13 -3.01 1.03
C VAL A 49 0.20 -1.82 0.91
N LEU A 50 0.54 -0.72 1.58
CA LEU A 50 -0.09 0.59 1.39
C LEU A 50 0.88 1.41 0.55
N LEU A 51 0.49 1.74 -0.66
CA LEU A 51 1.39 2.31 -1.66
C LEU A 51 0.89 3.65 -2.17
N ASP A 52 1.65 4.71 -1.92
CA ASP A 52 1.38 6.03 -2.47
C ASP A 52 1.57 5.98 -3.99
N VAL A 53 0.56 6.44 -4.72
CA VAL A 53 0.60 6.47 -6.18
C VAL A 53 1.46 7.63 -6.69
N ASP A 54 1.50 8.72 -5.94
CA ASP A 54 2.06 10.01 -6.38
C ASP A 54 3.50 10.22 -5.91
N MET A 55 4.39 9.29 -6.21
CA MET A 55 5.79 9.38 -5.84
C MET A 55 6.65 9.80 -7.03
N PRO A 56 7.71 10.61 -6.80
CA PRO A 56 8.65 10.93 -7.86
C PRO A 56 9.47 9.71 -8.25
N GLY A 57 9.95 9.68 -9.47
CA GLY A 57 10.73 8.56 -9.98
C GLY A 57 9.85 7.37 -10.29
N LEU A 58 10.06 6.26 -9.61
CA LEU A 58 9.27 5.04 -9.81
C LEU A 58 7.93 5.20 -9.08
N ASP A 59 6.88 5.55 -9.80
CA ASP A 59 5.57 5.83 -9.24
C ASP A 59 4.82 4.55 -8.81
N GLY A 60 3.70 4.75 -8.09
CA GLY A 60 2.94 3.64 -7.55
C GLY A 60 2.32 2.73 -8.62
N LEU A 61 1.91 3.29 -9.76
CA LEU A 61 1.36 2.48 -10.85
C LEU A 61 2.42 1.52 -11.41
N THR A 62 3.63 2.01 -11.60
CA THR A 62 4.74 1.19 -12.08
C THR A 62 5.09 0.12 -11.05
N VAL A 63 5.13 0.49 -9.77
CA VAL A 63 5.46 -0.45 -8.69
C VAL A 63 4.44 -1.58 -8.64
N VAL A 64 3.14 -1.29 -8.65
CA VAL A 64 2.13 -2.34 -8.57
C VAL A 64 2.16 -3.25 -9.79
N LYS A 65 2.41 -2.70 -10.97
CA LYS A 65 2.55 -3.51 -12.18
C LYS A 65 3.71 -4.50 -12.04
N ARG A 66 4.85 -4.05 -11.52
CA ARG A 66 6.01 -4.93 -11.29
C ARG A 66 5.72 -5.99 -10.24
N ILE A 67 4.99 -5.64 -9.19
CA ILE A 67 4.57 -6.63 -8.19
C ILE A 67 3.75 -7.73 -8.85
N ARG A 68 2.80 -7.36 -9.71
CA ARG A 68 1.91 -8.33 -10.35
C ARG A 68 2.58 -9.17 -11.43
N GLU A 69 3.73 -8.77 -11.94
CA GLU A 69 4.52 -9.58 -12.85
C GLU A 69 5.08 -10.84 -12.17
N ASP A 70 5.25 -10.79 -10.85
CA ASP A 70 5.71 -11.94 -10.08
C ASP A 70 4.48 -12.70 -9.57
N THR A 71 4.27 -13.90 -10.07
CA THR A 71 3.09 -14.72 -9.73
C THR A 71 3.03 -15.10 -8.26
N SER A 72 4.17 -15.10 -7.55
CA SER A 72 4.18 -15.38 -6.12
C SER A 72 3.48 -14.29 -5.31
N PHE A 73 3.28 -13.12 -5.89
CA PHE A 73 2.57 -12.00 -5.26
C PHE A 73 1.19 -11.74 -5.86
N ALA A 74 0.64 -12.70 -6.61
CA ALA A 74 -0.68 -12.55 -7.22
C ALA A 74 -1.78 -12.26 -6.20
N GLY A 75 -1.68 -12.84 -5.02
CA GLY A 75 -2.66 -12.66 -3.94
C GLY A 75 -2.31 -11.57 -2.92
N LEU A 76 -1.20 -10.85 -3.12
CA LEU A 76 -0.79 -9.81 -2.18
C LEU A 76 -1.73 -8.61 -2.27
N PRO A 77 -2.41 -8.22 -1.16
CA PRO A 77 -3.22 -7.00 -1.17
C PRO A 77 -2.31 -5.77 -1.28
N VAL A 78 -2.56 -4.96 -2.30
CA VAL A 78 -1.85 -3.69 -2.50
C VAL A 78 -2.90 -2.59 -2.59
N VAL A 79 -2.88 -1.67 -1.62
CA VAL A 79 -3.85 -0.59 -1.52
C VAL A 79 -3.23 0.69 -2.06
N ALA A 80 -3.88 1.31 -3.05
CA ALA A 80 -3.47 2.61 -3.56
C ALA A 80 -3.86 3.70 -2.56
N VAL A 81 -2.93 4.57 -2.22
CA VAL A 81 -3.18 5.75 -1.38
C VAL A 81 -2.80 6.97 -2.21
N THR A 82 -3.75 7.86 -2.47
CA THR A 82 -3.52 8.95 -3.42
C THR A 82 -4.37 10.17 -3.11
N ALA A 83 -3.88 11.36 -3.49
CA ALA A 83 -4.64 12.60 -3.41
C ALA A 83 -5.69 12.71 -4.54
N PHE A 84 -5.58 11.92 -5.58
CA PHE A 84 -6.48 11.97 -6.73
C PHE A 84 -7.73 11.11 -6.48
N ALA A 85 -8.90 11.75 -6.53
CA ALA A 85 -10.17 11.10 -6.17
C ALA A 85 -11.13 10.93 -7.36
N MET A 86 -10.68 11.21 -8.59
CA MET A 86 -11.53 11.10 -9.77
C MET A 86 -11.74 9.63 -10.15
N ASP A 87 -12.92 9.33 -10.71
CA ASP A 87 -13.24 7.96 -11.14
C ASP A 87 -12.24 7.41 -12.15
N ALA A 88 -11.77 8.24 -13.07
CA ALA A 88 -10.76 7.83 -14.05
C ALA A 88 -9.44 7.41 -13.40
N ASP A 89 -9.03 8.12 -12.36
CA ASP A 89 -7.81 7.77 -11.62
C ASP A 89 -7.97 6.45 -10.88
N ARG A 90 -9.13 6.24 -10.28
CA ARG A 90 -9.46 5.00 -9.59
C ARG A 90 -9.45 3.81 -10.55
N GLU A 91 -10.08 3.96 -11.71
CA GLU A 91 -10.12 2.92 -12.73
C GLU A 91 -8.72 2.56 -13.22
N LYS A 92 -7.87 3.58 -13.41
CA LYS A 92 -6.48 3.39 -13.83
C LYS A 92 -5.69 2.60 -12.80
N CYS A 93 -5.87 2.91 -11.52
CA CYS A 93 -5.22 2.18 -10.43
C CYS A 93 -5.69 0.73 -10.38
N MET A 94 -7.00 0.50 -10.43
CA MET A 94 -7.54 -0.86 -10.36
C MET A 94 -7.09 -1.68 -11.57
N ALA A 95 -7.04 -1.09 -12.75
CA ALA A 95 -6.56 -1.75 -13.96
C ALA A 95 -5.08 -2.09 -13.87
N ALA A 96 -4.29 -1.30 -13.14
CA ALA A 96 -2.87 -1.56 -12.95
C ALA A 96 -2.59 -2.73 -12.00
N GLY A 97 -3.56 -3.12 -11.18
CA GLY A 97 -3.43 -4.27 -10.28
C GLY A 97 -3.58 -3.99 -8.79
N PHE A 98 -4.01 -2.77 -8.41
CA PHE A 98 -4.32 -2.49 -7.02
C PHE A 98 -5.54 -3.27 -6.54
N THR A 99 -5.51 -3.69 -5.29
CA THR A 99 -6.62 -4.42 -4.66
C THR A 99 -7.71 -3.47 -4.18
N ALA A 100 -7.32 -2.29 -3.69
CA ALA A 100 -8.23 -1.30 -3.13
C ALA A 100 -7.65 0.10 -3.31
N TYR A 101 -8.45 1.13 -2.97
CA TYR A 101 -8.14 2.51 -3.26
C TYR A 101 -8.56 3.39 -2.07
N ILE A 102 -7.65 4.20 -1.57
CA ILE A 102 -7.92 5.15 -0.47
C ILE A 102 -7.48 6.54 -0.92
N THR A 103 -8.34 7.55 -0.75
CA THR A 103 -8.00 8.92 -1.08
C THR A 103 -7.47 9.67 0.14
N LYS A 104 -6.47 10.52 -0.07
CA LYS A 104 -5.96 11.43 0.97
C LYS A 104 -6.91 12.62 1.11
N PRO A 105 -7.07 13.19 2.32
CA PRO A 105 -6.40 12.81 3.56
C PRO A 105 -6.91 11.49 4.13
N VAL A 106 -6.00 10.70 4.65
CA VAL A 106 -6.34 9.37 5.18
C VAL A 106 -7.08 9.53 6.51
N ARG A 107 -8.21 8.84 6.63
CA ARG A 107 -9.01 8.84 7.85
C ARG A 107 -8.70 7.61 8.69
N ALA A 108 -8.45 7.81 9.97
CA ALA A 108 -8.00 6.74 10.86
C ALA A 108 -8.94 5.53 10.88
N ALA A 109 -10.23 5.76 11.10
CA ALA A 109 -11.20 4.66 11.18
C ALA A 109 -11.31 3.89 9.87
N GLY A 110 -11.37 4.60 8.74
CA GLY A 110 -11.46 3.98 7.42
C GLY A 110 -10.23 3.16 7.06
N LEU A 111 -9.05 3.69 7.34
CA LEU A 111 -7.81 2.97 7.08
C LEU A 111 -7.69 1.71 7.93
N ARG A 112 -7.98 1.82 9.23
CA ARG A 112 -7.94 0.67 10.14
C ARG A 112 -8.88 -0.43 9.67
N GLN A 113 -10.11 -0.06 9.31
CA GLN A 113 -11.11 -1.02 8.84
C GLN A 113 -10.63 -1.73 7.58
N GLN A 114 -10.14 -0.97 6.60
CA GLN A 114 -9.68 -1.52 5.33
C GLN A 114 -8.52 -2.50 5.54
N VAL A 115 -7.55 -2.12 6.37
CA VAL A 115 -6.39 -2.97 6.66
C VAL A 115 -6.82 -4.25 7.38
N GLN A 116 -7.69 -4.15 8.38
CA GLN A 116 -8.18 -5.30 9.11
C GLN A 116 -8.94 -6.27 8.21
N GLU A 117 -9.78 -5.76 7.33
CA GLU A 117 -10.53 -6.59 6.38
C GLU A 117 -9.61 -7.33 5.42
N LEU A 118 -8.63 -6.64 4.87
CA LEU A 118 -7.70 -7.26 3.90
C LEU A 118 -6.78 -8.27 4.55
N LEU A 119 -6.29 -8.00 5.75
CA LEU A 119 -5.48 -8.97 6.50
C LEU A 119 -6.32 -10.18 6.92
N GLY A 120 -7.55 -9.96 7.35
CA GLY A 120 -8.47 -11.03 7.71
C GLY A 120 -8.80 -11.95 6.54
N ALA A 121 -8.94 -11.40 5.35
CA ALA A 121 -9.25 -12.17 4.14
C ALA A 121 -8.13 -13.11 3.73
N ARG A 122 -6.89 -12.86 4.16
CA ARG A 122 -5.74 -13.70 3.85
C ARG A 122 -5.56 -14.84 4.84
N ALA A 123 -6.16 -14.73 6.01
CA ALA A 123 -5.95 -15.69 7.10
C ALA A 123 -6.56 -17.08 6.84
#